data_6adc2a8bbe19e60a46225100d06307d3
#
_entry.id   6adc2a8bbe19e60a46225100d06307d3
#
_cell.length_a   1.000
_cell.length_b   1.000
_cell.length_c   1.000
_cell.angle_alpha   90.00
_cell.angle_beta   90.00
_cell.angle_gamma   90.00
#
_symmetry.space_group_name_H-M   'P 1'
#
loop_
_entity.id
_entity.type
_entity.pdbx_description
1 polymer ?
#
loop_
_entity_poly.entity_id
_entity_poly.type
_entity_poly.pdbx_seq_one_letter_code
_entity_poly.pdbx_strand_id
1 'polypeptide(L)'
;MSTNASDTEHPCIHCAATKELPPAPPLDDLIGNGVSKVMVLDFDGVLNPLSAGTLGKKHFPTDHAAIVGNPHHANNPSGEPPSYMVKWSTGLVGELNGILSDSDAVMVWLTTWKQHAGTLAAMMGLSPSTPQFFLDFGAPGVAHPPQRDKKPALENWLDASSLLAGKLSQPGAGVKIAWVDDEVLQGVYAGVVKHKYDGCLLTIAPNSMKGLSVYQMDILGRFMGAA
;
A
#
# COMPACT_ATOMS: atom_id res chain seq x y z
N MET A 1 -33.27 7.36 -37.03
CA MET A 1 -33.21 8.01 -35.72
C MET A 1 -32.11 7.31 -34.93
N SER A 2 -30.97 7.97 -34.84
CA SER A 2 -29.77 7.40 -34.20
C SER A 2 -29.73 7.89 -32.76
N THR A 3 -29.85 7.00 -31.80
CA THR A 3 -29.74 7.33 -30.37
C THR A 3 -28.27 7.39 -29.98
N ASN A 4 -27.87 8.56 -29.53
CA ASN A 4 -26.56 8.87 -29.03
C ASN A 4 -26.18 7.96 -27.86
N ALA A 5 -24.97 7.39 -27.96
CA ALA A 5 -24.29 6.75 -26.84
C ALA A 5 -24.08 7.81 -25.75
N SER A 6 -24.47 7.44 -24.54
CA SER A 6 -24.27 8.26 -23.34
C SER A 6 -22.79 8.52 -23.13
N ASP A 7 -22.38 9.78 -23.21
CA ASP A 7 -21.15 10.28 -22.63
C ASP A 7 -21.17 9.98 -21.13
N THR A 8 -20.44 8.95 -20.72
CA THR A 8 -20.10 8.76 -19.32
C THR A 8 -19.09 9.85 -18.98
N GLU A 9 -19.58 10.93 -18.36
CA GLU A 9 -18.73 11.96 -17.78
C GLU A 9 -17.77 11.30 -16.79
N HIS A 10 -16.52 11.17 -17.18
CA HIS A 10 -15.45 10.82 -16.25
C HIS A 10 -15.31 12.00 -15.27
N PRO A 11 -15.51 11.79 -13.95
CA PRO A 11 -15.38 12.89 -13.01
C PRO A 11 -13.97 13.47 -13.12
N CYS A 12 -13.89 14.76 -13.35
CA CYS A 12 -12.64 15.50 -13.42
C CYS A 12 -11.97 15.48 -12.04
N ILE A 13 -10.87 14.72 -11.90
CA ILE A 13 -10.20 14.44 -10.62
C ILE A 13 -9.48 15.68 -10.05
N HIS A 14 -9.40 16.77 -10.79
CA HIS A 14 -8.91 18.06 -10.29
C HIS A 14 -9.73 18.66 -9.15
N CYS A 15 -10.94 18.12 -8.87
CA CYS A 15 -11.82 18.59 -7.81
C CYS A 15 -11.88 17.68 -6.58
N ALA A 16 -11.18 16.52 -6.58
CA ALA A 16 -11.06 15.72 -5.37
C ALA A 16 -10.15 16.46 -4.38
N ALA A 17 -10.68 16.83 -3.22
CA ALA A 17 -9.88 17.42 -2.15
C ALA A 17 -8.69 16.52 -1.88
N THR A 18 -7.47 17.08 -1.98
CA THR A 18 -6.25 16.34 -1.68
C THR A 18 -6.30 15.84 -0.24
N LYS A 19 -6.31 14.54 -0.05
CA LYS A 19 -6.28 13.93 1.28
C LYS A 19 -4.84 13.52 1.60
N GLU A 20 -4.12 14.39 2.29
CA GLU A 20 -2.80 14.04 2.79
C GLU A 20 -2.92 13.14 4.02
N LEU A 21 -2.05 12.15 4.08
CA LEU A 21 -1.95 11.27 5.24
C LEU A 21 -0.96 11.83 6.25
N PRO A 22 -1.19 11.61 7.55
CA PRO A 22 -0.19 11.88 8.57
C PRO A 22 0.97 10.87 8.46
N PRO A 23 2.17 11.24 8.92
CA PRO A 23 3.27 10.29 9.04
C PRO A 23 2.91 9.17 10.02
N ALA A 24 3.48 7.98 9.77
CA ALA A 24 3.29 6.85 10.68
C ALA A 24 3.89 7.19 12.05
N PRO A 25 3.11 7.03 13.12
CA PRO A 25 3.65 7.18 14.48
C PRO A 25 4.65 6.06 14.78
N PRO A 26 5.44 6.17 15.84
CA PRO A 26 6.24 5.06 16.35
C PRO A 26 5.39 3.81 16.51
N LEU A 27 5.94 2.65 16.16
CA LEU A 27 5.18 1.39 16.24
C LEU A 27 4.75 1.07 17.67
N ASP A 28 5.55 1.47 18.67
CA ASP A 28 5.19 1.32 20.09
C ASP A 28 3.92 2.08 20.45
N ASP A 29 3.68 3.26 19.86
CA ASP A 29 2.46 4.02 20.08
C ASP A 29 1.24 3.30 19.51
N LEU A 30 1.36 2.71 18.32
CA LEU A 30 0.28 1.89 17.74
C LEU A 30 -0.02 0.68 18.62
N ILE A 31 1.01 -0.07 19.01
CA ILE A 31 0.87 -1.27 19.86
C ILE A 31 0.32 -0.89 21.25
N GLY A 32 0.79 0.21 21.83
CA GLY A 32 0.33 0.72 23.12
C GLY A 32 -1.14 1.14 23.09
N ASN A 33 -1.65 1.58 21.95
CA ASN A 33 -3.05 1.90 21.71
C ASN A 33 -3.90 0.69 21.28
N GLY A 34 -3.36 -0.53 21.41
CA GLY A 34 -4.11 -1.77 21.15
C GLY A 34 -4.05 -2.27 19.71
N VAL A 35 -3.31 -1.61 18.81
CA VAL A 35 -3.11 -2.10 17.43
C VAL A 35 -2.31 -3.40 17.47
N SER A 36 -2.89 -4.47 16.98
CA SER A 36 -2.24 -5.78 16.87
C SER A 36 -1.92 -6.18 15.43
N LYS A 37 -2.41 -5.43 14.45
CA LYS A 37 -2.24 -5.77 13.04
C LYS A 37 -1.93 -4.52 12.23
N VAL A 38 -0.87 -4.59 11.44
CA VAL A 38 -0.41 -3.51 10.57
C VAL A 38 -0.21 -4.04 9.16
N MET A 39 -0.78 -3.36 8.19
CA MET A 39 -0.57 -3.63 6.78
C MET A 39 0.31 -2.52 6.19
N VAL A 40 1.54 -2.85 5.82
CA VAL A 40 2.45 -1.96 5.11
C VAL A 40 2.31 -2.22 3.61
N LEU A 41 1.91 -1.21 2.85
CA LEU A 41 1.46 -1.37 1.48
C LEU A 41 2.19 -0.40 0.55
N ASP A 42 2.77 -0.94 -0.55
CA ASP A 42 3.12 -0.13 -1.71
C ASP A 42 1.91 0.05 -2.62
N PHE A 43 2.01 0.98 -3.55
CA PHE A 43 0.95 1.31 -4.49
C PHE A 43 1.23 0.78 -5.89
N ASP A 44 2.32 1.25 -6.52
CA ASP A 44 2.71 0.89 -7.88
C ASP A 44 3.20 -0.57 -7.92
N GLY A 45 2.76 -1.34 -8.90
CA GLY A 45 3.05 -2.76 -8.97
C GLY A 45 2.25 -3.64 -7.99
N VAL A 46 1.50 -3.07 -7.05
CA VAL A 46 0.68 -3.76 -6.04
C VAL A 46 -0.80 -3.56 -6.32
N LEU A 47 -1.33 -2.36 -6.12
CA LEU A 47 -2.72 -1.99 -6.41
C LEU A 47 -2.86 -1.40 -7.81
N ASN A 48 -1.83 -0.72 -8.30
CA ASN A 48 -1.70 -0.16 -9.64
C ASN A 48 -0.81 -1.07 -10.50
N PRO A 49 -1.34 -2.06 -11.23
CA PRO A 49 -0.54 -2.91 -12.10
C PRO A 49 0.06 -2.08 -13.24
N LEU A 50 1.35 -2.28 -13.52
CA LEU A 50 2.07 -1.51 -14.53
C LEU A 50 1.74 -1.94 -15.97
N SER A 51 1.08 -3.10 -16.15
CA SER A 51 0.62 -3.58 -17.45
C SER A 51 -0.84 -3.24 -17.71
N ALA A 52 -1.18 -2.99 -18.98
CA ALA A 52 -2.55 -2.86 -19.46
C ALA A 52 -3.13 -4.19 -19.97
N GLY A 53 -2.42 -5.32 -19.81
CA GLY A 53 -2.80 -6.61 -20.39
C GLY A 53 -3.99 -7.26 -19.70
N THR A 54 -4.66 -8.17 -20.44
CA THR A 54 -5.71 -9.04 -19.91
C THR A 54 -5.10 -9.95 -18.86
N LEU A 55 -5.43 -9.70 -17.61
CA LEU A 55 -5.01 -10.55 -16.50
C LEU A 55 -5.88 -11.81 -16.52
N GLY A 56 -5.25 -12.99 -16.50
CA GLY A 56 -5.99 -14.25 -16.43
C GLY A 56 -6.79 -14.37 -15.13
N LYS A 57 -7.65 -15.40 -14.99
CA LYS A 57 -8.55 -15.65 -13.83
C LYS A 57 -7.86 -15.65 -12.43
N LYS A 58 -6.54 -15.62 -12.39
CA LYS A 58 -5.75 -15.61 -11.14
C LYS A 58 -5.49 -14.21 -10.58
N HIS A 59 -5.86 -13.16 -11.32
CA HIS A 59 -5.67 -11.77 -10.95
C HIS A 59 -6.98 -11.01 -11.05
N PHE A 60 -7.08 -9.92 -10.33
CA PHE A 60 -8.23 -9.03 -10.40
C PHE A 60 -8.21 -8.24 -11.71
N PRO A 61 -9.33 -8.20 -12.45
CA PRO A 61 -9.39 -7.40 -13.66
C PRO A 61 -9.31 -5.92 -13.33
N THR A 62 -8.50 -5.18 -14.07
CA THR A 62 -8.48 -3.72 -14.00
C THR A 62 -9.76 -3.18 -14.66
N ASP A 63 -10.58 -2.51 -13.91
CA ASP A 63 -11.88 -1.99 -14.34
C ASP A 63 -11.99 -0.46 -14.23
N HIS A 64 -11.01 0.19 -13.60
CA HIS A 64 -10.93 1.65 -13.45
C HIS A 64 -9.55 2.17 -13.83
N ALA A 65 -9.53 3.42 -14.31
CA ALA A 65 -8.31 4.17 -14.55
C ALA A 65 -8.53 5.66 -14.36
N ALA A 66 -7.49 6.36 -13.91
CA ALA A 66 -7.48 7.81 -13.76
C ALA A 66 -6.10 8.39 -14.05
N ILE A 67 -6.05 9.67 -14.42
CA ILE A 67 -4.79 10.42 -14.51
C ILE A 67 -4.63 11.23 -13.23
N VAL A 68 -3.54 11.01 -12.52
CA VAL A 68 -3.27 11.63 -11.21
C VAL A 68 -1.91 12.31 -11.24
N GLY A 69 -1.87 13.58 -10.80
CA GLY A 69 -0.61 14.29 -10.58
C GLY A 69 0.07 13.80 -9.30
N ASN A 70 1.39 13.56 -9.37
CA ASN A 70 2.17 13.30 -8.17
C ASN A 70 3.03 14.51 -7.82
N PRO A 71 2.67 15.30 -6.79
CA PRO A 71 3.37 16.54 -6.46
C PRO A 71 4.81 16.32 -5.97
N HIS A 72 5.16 15.12 -5.52
CA HIS A 72 6.56 14.80 -5.17
C HIS A 72 7.45 14.63 -6.40
N HIS A 73 6.88 14.48 -7.57
CA HIS A 73 7.61 14.36 -8.83
C HIS A 73 7.77 15.70 -9.57
N ALA A 74 7.70 16.82 -8.86
CA ALA A 74 7.63 18.18 -9.41
C ALA A 74 8.96 18.71 -9.99
N ASN A 75 9.70 17.92 -10.74
CA ASN A 75 10.86 18.40 -11.53
C ASN A 75 10.51 18.62 -13.00
N ASN A 76 9.24 18.89 -13.29
CA ASN A 76 8.87 19.28 -14.64
C ASN A 76 9.25 20.75 -14.88
N PRO A 77 9.95 21.10 -15.96
CA PRO A 77 10.27 22.50 -16.31
C PRO A 77 9.05 23.42 -16.46
N SER A 78 7.87 22.86 -16.69
CA SER A 78 6.59 23.59 -16.73
C SER A 78 6.05 23.99 -15.35
N GLY A 79 6.63 23.48 -14.25
CA GLY A 79 6.14 23.69 -12.89
C GLY A 79 4.88 22.88 -12.52
N GLU A 80 4.32 22.13 -13.46
CA GLU A 80 3.21 21.23 -13.18
C GLU A 80 3.72 19.87 -12.72
N PRO A 81 3.07 19.24 -11.73
CA PRO A 81 3.44 17.89 -11.31
C PRO A 81 3.21 16.91 -12.49
N PRO A 82 4.14 15.97 -12.73
CA PRO A 82 3.93 14.95 -13.74
C PRO A 82 2.69 14.14 -13.43
N SER A 83 1.93 13.83 -14.47
CA SER A 83 0.70 13.06 -14.37
C SER A 83 0.96 11.60 -14.71
N TYR A 84 0.42 10.72 -13.91
CA TYR A 84 0.55 9.27 -14.05
C TYR A 84 -0.82 8.63 -14.30
N MET A 85 -0.85 7.65 -15.18
CA MET A 85 -2.04 6.83 -15.34
C MET A 85 -2.06 5.78 -14.23
N VAL A 86 -3.03 5.91 -13.34
CA VAL A 86 -3.31 4.96 -12.26
C VAL A 86 -4.45 4.05 -12.70
N LYS A 87 -4.27 2.75 -12.53
CA LYS A 87 -5.26 1.73 -12.85
C LYS A 87 -5.51 0.85 -11.64
N TRP A 88 -6.75 0.43 -11.42
CA TRP A 88 -7.05 -0.45 -10.29
C TRP A 88 -8.24 -1.35 -10.57
N SER A 89 -8.44 -2.32 -9.69
CA SER A 89 -9.60 -3.20 -9.69
C SER A 89 -10.49 -2.90 -8.50
N THR A 90 -11.77 -2.62 -8.72
CA THR A 90 -12.74 -2.47 -7.64
C THR A 90 -12.93 -3.76 -6.85
N GLY A 91 -12.79 -4.92 -7.50
CA GLY A 91 -12.82 -6.22 -6.83
C GLY A 91 -11.66 -6.39 -5.85
N LEU A 92 -10.42 -6.02 -6.27
CA LEU A 92 -9.25 -6.03 -5.38
C LEU A 92 -9.44 -5.10 -4.18
N VAL A 93 -9.89 -3.87 -4.44
CA VAL A 93 -10.13 -2.88 -3.40
C VAL A 93 -11.22 -3.35 -2.43
N GLY A 94 -12.28 -3.98 -2.94
CA GLY A 94 -13.34 -4.56 -2.11
C GLY A 94 -12.84 -5.65 -1.16
N GLU A 95 -12.04 -6.59 -1.68
CA GLU A 95 -11.43 -7.63 -0.82
C GLU A 95 -10.45 -7.04 0.21
N LEU A 96 -9.65 -6.04 -0.19
CA LEU A 96 -8.74 -5.37 0.73
C LEU A 96 -9.51 -4.65 1.85
N ASN A 97 -10.60 -3.97 1.53
CA ASN A 97 -11.49 -3.35 2.52
C ASN A 97 -12.09 -4.39 3.48
N GLY A 98 -12.48 -5.56 2.97
CA GLY A 98 -12.94 -6.67 3.80
C GLY A 98 -11.87 -7.11 4.80
N ILE A 99 -10.64 -7.37 4.33
CA ILE A 99 -9.52 -7.76 5.20
C ILE A 99 -9.24 -6.70 6.27
N LEU A 100 -9.20 -5.42 5.89
CA LEU A 100 -8.92 -4.31 6.80
C LEU A 100 -10.01 -4.18 7.88
N SER A 101 -11.29 -4.30 7.48
CA SER A 101 -12.43 -4.23 8.38
C SER A 101 -12.46 -5.42 9.35
N ASP A 102 -12.32 -6.65 8.83
CA ASP A 102 -12.43 -7.87 9.64
C ASP A 102 -11.24 -8.05 10.59
N SER A 103 -10.11 -7.44 10.25
CA SER A 103 -8.89 -7.59 11.04
C SER A 103 -8.63 -6.46 12.03
N ASP A 104 -9.37 -5.37 11.99
CA ASP A 104 -9.07 -4.13 12.73
C ASP A 104 -7.63 -3.63 12.49
N ALA A 105 -7.12 -3.83 11.29
CA ALA A 105 -5.76 -3.46 10.95
C ALA A 105 -5.63 -1.96 10.68
N VAL A 106 -4.48 -1.40 11.00
CA VAL A 106 -4.07 -0.09 10.49
C VAL A 106 -3.28 -0.27 9.20
N MET A 107 -3.37 0.71 8.31
CA MET A 107 -2.63 0.72 7.06
C MET A 107 -1.52 1.76 7.09
N VAL A 108 -0.32 1.33 6.67
CA VAL A 108 0.85 2.18 6.52
C VAL A 108 1.31 2.12 5.07
N TRP A 109 1.24 3.25 4.38
CA TRP A 109 1.72 3.35 3.02
C TRP A 109 3.24 3.52 2.99
N LEU A 110 3.91 2.65 2.26
CA LEU A 110 5.35 2.71 1.99
C LEU A 110 5.56 2.80 0.48
N THR A 111 5.25 3.96 -0.06
CA THR A 111 5.19 4.22 -1.51
C THR A 111 5.83 5.55 -1.86
N THR A 112 6.27 5.71 -3.10
CA THR A 112 6.78 6.97 -3.65
C THR A 112 5.74 8.09 -3.66
N TRP A 113 4.45 7.79 -3.48
CA TRP A 113 3.36 8.76 -3.33
C TRP A 113 3.33 9.43 -1.95
N LYS A 114 4.01 8.86 -0.96
CA LYS A 114 4.14 9.41 0.41
C LYS A 114 2.77 9.81 0.99
N GLN A 115 2.66 11.02 1.57
CA GLN A 115 1.38 11.51 2.14
C GLN A 115 0.23 11.59 1.14
N HIS A 116 0.51 11.69 -0.17
CA HIS A 116 -0.53 11.75 -1.21
C HIS A 116 -1.18 10.39 -1.51
N ALA A 117 -0.67 9.29 -0.95
CA ALA A 117 -1.33 7.99 -1.03
C ALA A 117 -2.77 8.02 -0.51
N GLY A 118 -3.09 8.94 0.41
CA GLY A 118 -4.46 9.16 0.89
C GLY A 118 -5.44 9.61 -0.21
N THR A 119 -4.98 10.43 -1.15
CA THR A 119 -5.78 10.82 -2.32
C THR A 119 -6.06 9.62 -3.22
N LEU A 120 -5.05 8.77 -3.45
CA LEU A 120 -5.22 7.54 -4.23
C LEU A 120 -6.17 6.56 -3.53
N ALA A 121 -5.99 6.38 -2.23
CA ALA A 121 -6.85 5.53 -1.41
C ALA A 121 -8.33 5.96 -1.50
N ALA A 122 -8.59 7.25 -1.35
CA ALA A 122 -9.94 7.80 -1.44
C ALA A 122 -10.53 7.65 -2.86
N MET A 123 -9.73 7.89 -3.89
CA MET A 123 -10.14 7.74 -5.29
C MET A 123 -10.52 6.30 -5.63
N MET A 124 -9.75 5.32 -5.12
CA MET A 124 -10.03 3.91 -5.35
C MET A 124 -11.18 3.36 -4.50
N GLY A 125 -11.65 4.09 -3.49
CA GLY A 125 -12.69 3.63 -2.58
C GLY A 125 -12.17 2.77 -1.43
N LEU A 126 -10.89 2.93 -1.04
CA LEU A 126 -10.42 2.33 0.21
C LEU A 126 -11.14 2.95 1.40
N SER A 127 -11.48 2.10 2.37
CA SER A 127 -12.33 2.47 3.50
C SER A 127 -11.77 3.64 4.29
N PRO A 128 -12.53 4.74 4.45
CA PRO A 128 -12.10 5.88 5.23
C PRO A 128 -12.07 5.60 6.74
N SER A 129 -12.70 4.53 7.20
CA SER A 129 -12.72 4.13 8.61
C SER A 129 -11.42 3.42 9.05
N THR A 130 -10.65 2.88 8.10
CA THR A 130 -9.34 2.31 8.41
C THR A 130 -8.34 3.42 8.68
N PRO A 131 -7.67 3.45 9.86
CA PRO A 131 -6.60 4.40 10.11
C PRO A 131 -5.48 4.21 9.08
N GLN A 132 -5.05 5.30 8.45
CA GLN A 132 -4.04 5.29 7.40
C GLN A 132 -2.95 6.30 7.70
N PHE A 133 -1.71 5.88 7.49
CA PHE A 133 -0.50 6.66 7.70
C PHE A 133 0.43 6.47 6.50
N PHE A 134 1.46 7.33 6.37
CA PHE A 134 2.56 7.05 5.45
C PHE A 134 3.88 6.90 6.22
N LEU A 135 4.73 5.98 5.78
CA LEU A 135 6.10 5.86 6.26
C LEU A 135 7.03 6.52 5.26
N ASP A 136 7.73 7.54 5.71
CA ASP A 136 8.67 8.25 4.85
C ASP A 136 9.97 7.44 4.66
N PHE A 137 10.57 7.58 3.50
CA PHE A 137 11.83 6.92 3.17
C PHE A 137 12.68 7.80 2.24
N GLY A 138 13.99 7.54 2.26
CA GLY A 138 14.97 8.36 1.56
C GLY A 138 15.44 9.56 2.37
N ALA A 139 16.44 10.28 1.84
CA ALA A 139 16.96 11.46 2.50
C ALA A 139 15.95 12.62 2.45
N PRO A 140 15.89 13.48 3.49
CA PRO A 140 15.04 14.67 3.49
C PRO A 140 15.32 15.54 2.26
N GLY A 141 14.25 15.99 1.58
CA GLY A 141 14.34 16.84 0.39
C GLY A 141 14.63 16.11 -0.93
N VAL A 142 14.80 14.80 -0.92
CA VAL A 142 14.91 14.00 -2.15
C VAL A 142 13.51 13.70 -2.66
N ALA A 143 13.16 14.29 -3.80
CA ALA A 143 11.83 14.13 -4.41
C ALA A 143 11.57 12.68 -4.86
N HIS A 144 12.61 11.95 -5.23
CA HIS A 144 12.55 10.56 -5.69
C HIS A 144 13.58 9.72 -4.96
N PRO A 145 13.32 9.31 -3.71
CA PRO A 145 14.21 8.40 -3.05
C PRO A 145 14.24 7.07 -3.82
N PRO A 146 15.43 6.45 -3.97
CA PRO A 146 15.52 5.14 -4.58
C PRO A 146 14.60 4.16 -3.86
N GLN A 147 13.90 3.31 -4.59
CA GLN A 147 12.99 2.30 -4.02
C GLN A 147 13.71 1.38 -3.01
N ARG A 148 15.01 1.13 -3.24
CA ARG A 148 15.87 0.39 -2.29
C ARG A 148 15.88 0.97 -0.87
N ASP A 149 15.48 2.23 -0.69
CA ASP A 149 15.46 2.89 0.62
C ASP A 149 14.19 2.55 1.43
N LYS A 150 13.16 1.96 0.81
CA LYS A 150 11.94 1.51 1.49
C LYS A 150 12.24 0.48 2.58
N LYS A 151 13.06 -0.51 2.26
CA LYS A 151 13.38 -1.59 3.19
C LYS A 151 14.12 -1.08 4.44
N PRO A 152 15.20 -0.29 4.36
CA PRO A 152 15.82 0.30 5.53
C PRO A 152 14.85 1.16 6.35
N ALA A 153 13.96 1.91 5.71
CA ALA A 153 12.96 2.72 6.42
C ALA A 153 12.01 1.84 7.24
N LEU A 154 11.49 0.76 6.63
CA LEU A 154 10.64 -0.20 7.35
C LEU A 154 11.41 -0.89 8.49
N GLU A 155 12.62 -1.39 8.22
CA GLU A 155 13.43 -2.03 9.26
C GLU A 155 13.72 -1.11 10.43
N ASN A 156 14.10 0.14 10.16
CA ASN A 156 14.33 1.13 11.21
C ASN A 156 13.06 1.41 12.05
N TRP A 157 11.89 1.48 11.38
CA TRP A 157 10.62 1.69 12.07
C TRP A 157 10.23 0.49 12.93
N LEU A 158 10.48 -0.73 12.47
CA LEU A 158 10.25 -1.96 13.23
C LEU A 158 11.24 -2.12 14.38
N ASP A 159 12.53 -1.86 14.12
CA ASP A 159 13.62 -2.04 15.10
C ASP A 159 13.58 -1.02 16.22
N ALA A 160 13.02 0.15 15.98
CA ALA A 160 12.80 1.15 17.01
C ALA A 160 11.74 0.71 18.05
N SER A 161 10.94 -0.33 17.75
CA SER A 161 9.89 -0.79 18.65
C SER A 161 10.42 -1.75 19.71
N SER A 162 10.43 -1.30 20.96
CA SER A 162 10.73 -2.12 22.12
C SER A 162 9.63 -3.12 22.43
N LEU A 163 8.37 -2.76 22.18
CA LEU A 163 7.21 -3.62 22.39
C LEU A 163 7.16 -4.76 21.36
N LEU A 164 7.56 -4.51 20.12
CA LEU A 164 7.69 -5.57 19.14
C LEU A 164 8.79 -6.56 19.54
N ALA A 165 9.96 -6.06 19.96
CA ALA A 165 11.06 -6.90 20.43
C ALA A 165 10.66 -7.77 21.62
N GLY A 166 9.92 -7.21 22.59
CA GLY A 166 9.38 -7.94 23.74
C GLY A 166 8.36 -9.02 23.34
N LYS A 167 7.50 -8.74 22.36
CA LYS A 167 6.49 -9.68 21.87
C LYS A 167 7.09 -10.80 21.00
N LEU A 168 8.16 -10.55 20.27
CA LEU A 168 8.89 -11.59 19.53
C LEU A 168 9.44 -12.70 20.44
N SER A 169 9.69 -12.39 21.70
CA SER A 169 10.14 -13.33 22.71
C SER A 169 9.04 -14.22 23.28
N GLN A 170 7.77 -13.95 22.94
CA GLN A 170 6.61 -14.67 23.45
C GLN A 170 5.79 -15.27 22.29
N PRO A 171 5.83 -16.58 22.06
CA PRO A 171 5.02 -17.24 21.05
C PRO A 171 3.53 -16.93 21.25
N GLY A 172 2.89 -16.39 20.21
CA GLY A 172 1.45 -16.06 20.23
C GLY A 172 1.09 -14.65 20.70
N ALA A 173 2.04 -13.82 21.06
CA ALA A 173 1.79 -12.44 21.52
C ALA A 173 1.51 -11.41 20.40
N GLY A 174 0.83 -11.83 19.40
CA GLY A 174 -0.26 -11.11 18.74
C GLY A 174 0.01 -9.89 17.85
N VAL A 175 1.23 -9.41 17.60
CA VAL A 175 1.41 -8.38 16.57
C VAL A 175 1.68 -9.04 15.22
N LYS A 176 0.86 -8.69 14.21
CA LYS A 176 1.03 -9.16 12.84
C LYS A 176 1.30 -7.97 11.93
N ILE A 177 2.33 -8.08 11.12
CA ILE A 177 2.73 -7.05 10.17
C ILE A 177 2.77 -7.71 8.79
N ALA A 178 1.95 -7.24 7.86
CA ALA A 178 2.01 -7.68 6.47
C ALA A 178 2.70 -6.58 5.64
N TRP A 179 3.80 -6.90 4.99
CA TRP A 179 4.46 -6.01 4.03
C TRP A 179 4.22 -6.50 2.61
N VAL A 180 3.49 -5.69 1.84
CA VAL A 180 3.12 -5.99 0.46
C VAL A 180 3.76 -4.96 -0.46
N ASP A 181 4.74 -5.41 -1.25
CA ASP A 181 5.55 -4.54 -2.11
C ASP A 181 6.15 -5.42 -3.22
N ASP A 182 6.02 -5.03 -4.48
CA ASP A 182 6.49 -5.83 -5.62
C ASP A 182 8.02 -5.95 -5.68
N GLU A 183 8.75 -5.10 -4.97
CA GLU A 183 10.20 -5.11 -4.88
C GLU A 183 10.75 -5.85 -3.66
N VAL A 184 9.93 -6.25 -2.71
CA VAL A 184 10.36 -6.86 -1.43
C VAL A 184 11.22 -8.12 -1.60
N LEU A 185 11.03 -8.87 -2.65
CA LEU A 185 11.82 -10.08 -2.96
C LEU A 185 12.93 -9.86 -3.99
N GLN A 186 13.08 -8.64 -4.50
CA GLN A 186 14.13 -8.32 -5.45
C GLN A 186 15.45 -8.07 -4.70
N GLY A 187 16.16 -9.16 -4.35
CA GLY A 187 17.49 -9.11 -3.78
C GLY A 187 17.69 -9.98 -2.53
N VAL A 188 18.95 -10.08 -2.10
CA VAL A 188 19.46 -10.91 -0.99
C VAL A 188 18.80 -10.59 0.37
N TYR A 189 18.11 -9.48 0.47
CA TYR A 189 17.60 -8.91 1.72
C TYR A 189 16.24 -9.45 2.18
N ALA A 190 15.40 -9.96 1.30
CA ALA A 190 14.08 -10.48 1.67
C ALA A 190 14.16 -11.65 2.67
N GLY A 191 15.18 -12.48 2.57
CA GLY A 191 15.42 -13.58 3.51
C GLY A 191 15.80 -13.11 4.92
N VAL A 192 16.54 -12.01 5.03
CA VAL A 192 17.00 -11.47 6.33
C VAL A 192 15.82 -10.88 7.12
N VAL A 193 14.93 -10.11 6.47
CA VAL A 193 13.74 -9.55 7.13
C VAL A 193 12.81 -10.65 7.64
N LYS A 194 12.61 -11.70 6.85
CA LYS A 194 11.76 -12.83 7.24
C LYS A 194 12.29 -13.56 8.48
N HIS A 195 13.61 -13.74 8.61
CA HIS A 195 14.20 -14.42 9.76
C HIS A 195 14.13 -13.60 11.04
N LYS A 196 14.36 -12.27 10.97
CA LYS A 196 14.37 -11.40 12.14
C LYS A 196 13.01 -11.27 12.82
N TYR A 197 11.93 -11.31 12.02
CA TYR A 197 10.55 -11.11 12.48
C TYR A 197 9.68 -12.35 12.25
N ASP A 198 10.28 -13.57 12.35
CA ASP A 198 9.59 -14.82 12.07
C ASP A 198 8.31 -14.95 12.92
N GLY A 199 7.20 -15.30 12.26
CA GLY A 199 5.88 -15.38 12.88
C GLY A 199 5.12 -14.05 13.04
N CYS A 200 5.81 -12.91 12.99
CA CYS A 200 5.19 -11.58 13.10
C CYS A 200 5.10 -10.84 11.76
N LEU A 201 5.99 -11.11 10.82
CA LEU A 201 6.06 -10.45 9.52
C LEU A 201 5.76 -11.42 8.39
N LEU A 202 4.73 -11.09 7.62
CA LEU A 202 4.46 -11.69 6.31
C LEU A 202 4.94 -10.73 5.23
N THR A 203 5.74 -11.22 4.28
CA THR A 203 6.11 -10.46 3.08
C THR A 203 5.45 -11.05 1.84
N ILE A 204 4.79 -10.21 1.05
CA ILE A 204 4.17 -10.58 -0.21
C ILE A 204 4.75 -9.70 -1.32
N ALA A 205 5.36 -10.32 -2.34
CA ALA A 205 5.82 -9.62 -3.53
C ALA A 205 4.91 -9.98 -4.71
N PRO A 206 4.00 -9.09 -5.10
CA PRO A 206 3.23 -9.24 -6.33
C PRO A 206 4.14 -9.14 -7.57
N ASN A 207 3.64 -9.60 -8.70
CA ASN A 207 4.26 -9.28 -9.98
C ASN A 207 3.87 -7.84 -10.35
N SER A 208 4.84 -6.94 -10.48
CA SER A 208 4.62 -5.51 -10.75
C SER A 208 3.71 -5.23 -11.96
N MET A 209 3.79 -6.08 -12.97
CA MET A 209 2.96 -5.95 -14.18
C MET A 209 1.50 -6.36 -13.96
N LYS A 210 1.21 -7.13 -12.92
CA LYS A 210 -0.10 -7.75 -12.68
C LYS A 210 -0.77 -7.33 -11.38
N GLY A 211 -0.03 -6.77 -10.45
CA GLY A 211 -0.50 -6.47 -9.11
C GLY A 211 -0.77 -7.72 -8.27
N LEU A 212 -1.45 -7.54 -7.15
CA LEU A 212 -1.86 -8.62 -6.25
C LEU A 212 -2.77 -9.64 -6.96
N SER A 213 -2.49 -10.92 -6.71
CA SER A 213 -3.33 -12.02 -7.18
C SER A 213 -4.37 -12.43 -6.13
N VAL A 214 -5.43 -13.11 -6.56
CA VAL A 214 -6.44 -13.70 -5.68
C VAL A 214 -5.81 -14.61 -4.62
N TYR A 215 -4.82 -15.42 -5.02
CA TYR A 215 -4.08 -16.29 -4.09
C TYR A 215 -3.30 -15.51 -3.03
N GLN A 216 -2.66 -14.40 -3.40
CA GLN A 216 -1.93 -13.57 -2.45
C GLN A 216 -2.87 -12.84 -1.49
N MET A 217 -4.05 -12.42 -1.96
CA MET A 217 -5.09 -11.84 -1.11
C MET A 217 -5.63 -12.86 -0.09
N ASP A 218 -5.84 -14.12 -0.49
CA ASP A 218 -6.23 -15.20 0.41
C ASP A 218 -5.16 -15.46 1.51
N ILE A 219 -3.87 -15.48 1.14
CA ILE A 219 -2.77 -15.58 2.12
C ILE A 219 -2.79 -14.38 3.08
N LEU A 220 -2.94 -13.17 2.54
CA LEU A 220 -2.97 -11.94 3.32
C LEU A 220 -4.14 -11.96 4.33
N GLY A 221 -5.34 -12.30 3.87
CA GLY A 221 -6.53 -12.40 4.71
C GLY A 221 -6.34 -13.39 5.86
N ARG A 222 -5.90 -14.62 5.55
CA ARG A 222 -5.60 -15.63 6.58
C ARG A 222 -4.53 -15.18 7.58
N PHE A 223 -3.48 -14.54 7.11
CA PHE A 223 -2.45 -14.02 8.00
C PHE A 223 -2.99 -12.91 8.91
N MET A 224 -3.76 -12.00 8.37
CA MET A 224 -4.40 -10.91 9.13
C MET A 224 -5.54 -11.42 10.01
N GLY A 225 -6.00 -12.67 9.81
CA GLY A 225 -7.09 -13.27 10.57
C GLY A 225 -8.46 -12.67 10.22
N ALA A 226 -8.61 -12.24 8.96
CA ALA A 226 -9.91 -12.02 8.35
C ALA A 226 -10.57 -13.37 8.08
N ALA A 227 -11.87 -13.44 8.35
CA ALA A 227 -12.67 -14.67 8.24
C ALA A 227 -12.95 -15.05 6.78
#